data_301a1e7bdbbf2b455c2da3ce62b6dc9f
#
_entry.id   301a1e7bdbbf2b455c2da3ce62b6dc9f
#
_cell.length_a   1.000
_cell.length_b   1.000
_cell.length_c   1.000
_cell.angle_alpha   90.00
_cell.angle_beta   90.00
_cell.angle_gamma   90.00
#
_symmetry.space_group_name_H-M   'P 1'
#
loop_
_entity.id
_entity.type
_entity.pdbx_description
1 polymer ?
#
loop_
_entity_poly.entity_id
_entity_poly.type
_entity_poly.pdbx_seq_one_letter_code
_entity_poly.pdbx_strand_id
1 'polypeptide(L)'
;MKTIIFLHGFFASGSCIPANALREAFDGRVRVLTPDLPMHPKEALECIHQLCDKEKPDLLVGNSNGSFLAQIIAPIVGVPALLGNPHLEMTEFLKPRIGEHQYKSPRMDGKQDFVIDESLINEFEEVQQEQFNYSNPYWKDKIWGIFGEQDTLAHYKPLFLTHYNNAYDFPGGHTPTAEEVKTWYVPLIEKMLMTCERPEERYFQHFKGGKYRFVRTAFDSETQERMVVYQALYGEQNYWVRPEKMFFEKVTRDCKTFCRFTEIESR
;
A
#
# COMPACT_ATOMS: atom_id res chain seq x y z
N MET A 1 -10.12 -15.92 11.40
CA MET A 1 -10.01 -16.07 9.94
C MET A 1 -9.19 -14.89 9.45
N LYS A 2 -8.13 -15.14 8.67
CA LYS A 2 -7.27 -14.10 8.10
C LYS A 2 -8.07 -13.23 7.11
N THR A 3 -7.69 -11.95 6.97
CA THR A 3 -8.36 -10.99 6.09
C THR A 3 -7.35 -10.38 5.11
N ILE A 4 -7.70 -10.34 3.84
CA ILE A 4 -6.95 -9.70 2.76
C ILE A 4 -7.77 -8.53 2.21
N ILE A 5 -7.11 -7.41 1.90
CA ILE A 5 -7.70 -6.35 1.08
C ILE A 5 -6.99 -6.36 -0.27
N PHE A 6 -7.75 -6.54 -1.35
CA PHE A 6 -7.25 -6.43 -2.71
C PHE A 6 -7.55 -5.05 -3.28
N LEU A 7 -6.52 -4.38 -3.81
CA LEU A 7 -6.55 -3.05 -4.40
C LEU A 7 -6.39 -3.15 -5.92
N HIS A 8 -7.41 -2.74 -6.65
CA HIS A 8 -7.46 -2.89 -8.11
C HIS A 8 -6.62 -1.85 -8.86
N GLY A 9 -6.35 -2.11 -10.15
CA GLY A 9 -5.67 -1.19 -11.07
C GLY A 9 -6.53 0.03 -11.44
N PHE A 10 -5.91 1.06 -12.04
CA PHE A 10 -6.52 2.37 -12.29
C PHE A 10 -7.83 2.31 -13.08
N PHE A 11 -7.87 1.55 -14.18
CA PHE A 11 -9.08 1.38 -15.03
C PHE A 11 -10.01 0.24 -14.59
N ALA A 12 -9.78 -0.33 -13.41
CA ALA A 12 -10.51 -1.48 -12.90
C ALA A 12 -11.43 -1.10 -11.73
N SER A 13 -12.07 -2.09 -11.14
CA SER A 13 -12.92 -1.99 -9.96
C SER A 13 -12.70 -3.18 -9.03
N GLY A 14 -13.36 -3.19 -7.89
CA GLY A 14 -13.41 -4.33 -6.97
C GLY A 14 -14.04 -5.60 -7.57
N SER A 15 -14.62 -5.52 -8.77
CA SER A 15 -15.19 -6.66 -9.52
C SER A 15 -14.30 -7.16 -10.66
N CYS A 16 -13.05 -6.70 -10.77
CA CYS A 16 -12.14 -7.13 -11.82
C CYS A 16 -11.75 -8.62 -11.70
N ILE A 17 -11.19 -9.17 -12.79
CA ILE A 17 -10.81 -10.59 -12.87
C ILE A 17 -9.92 -11.02 -11.69
N PRO A 18 -8.82 -10.33 -11.34
CA PRO A 18 -7.99 -10.74 -10.22
C PRO A 18 -8.74 -10.73 -8.87
N ALA A 19 -9.61 -9.73 -8.65
CA ALA A 19 -10.42 -9.64 -7.44
C ALA A 19 -11.37 -10.83 -7.29
N ASN A 20 -12.06 -11.20 -8.37
CA ASN A 20 -12.97 -12.33 -8.40
C ASN A 20 -12.22 -13.66 -8.20
N ALA A 21 -11.09 -13.83 -8.87
CA ALA A 21 -10.26 -15.02 -8.76
C ALA A 21 -9.72 -15.23 -7.33
N LEU A 22 -9.32 -14.15 -6.64
CA LEU A 22 -8.90 -14.23 -5.25
C LEU A 22 -10.06 -14.59 -4.32
N ARG A 23 -11.25 -13.99 -4.49
CA ARG A 23 -12.44 -14.36 -3.70
C ARG A 23 -12.79 -15.84 -3.87
N GLU A 24 -12.78 -16.33 -5.11
CA GLU A 24 -13.05 -17.73 -5.40
C GLU A 24 -11.98 -18.66 -4.80
N ALA A 25 -10.69 -18.36 -4.99
CA ALA A 25 -9.59 -19.19 -4.52
C ALA A 25 -9.54 -19.31 -2.98
N PHE A 26 -9.97 -18.27 -2.27
CA PHE A 26 -9.92 -18.19 -0.81
C PHE A 26 -11.28 -18.41 -0.14
N ASP A 27 -12.32 -18.79 -0.88
CA ASP A 27 -13.67 -18.98 -0.34
C ASP A 27 -13.65 -19.92 0.88
N GLY A 28 -14.32 -19.51 1.96
CA GLY A 28 -14.37 -20.21 3.23
C GLY A 28 -13.05 -20.29 4.03
N ARG A 29 -11.91 -19.85 3.48
CA ARG A 29 -10.57 -19.94 4.12
C ARG A 29 -10.01 -18.61 4.59
N VAL A 30 -10.13 -17.59 3.76
CA VAL A 30 -9.63 -16.24 4.00
C VAL A 30 -10.71 -15.24 3.55
N ARG A 31 -10.94 -14.23 4.34
CA ARG A 31 -11.86 -13.14 3.97
C ARG A 31 -11.15 -12.19 2.99
N VAL A 32 -11.67 -12.09 1.77
CA VAL A 32 -11.11 -11.21 0.73
C VAL A 32 -12.04 -10.02 0.52
N LEU A 33 -11.56 -8.83 0.84
CA LEU A 33 -12.24 -7.56 0.61
C LEU A 33 -11.69 -6.92 -0.66
N THR A 34 -12.59 -6.48 -1.54
CA THR A 34 -12.24 -5.89 -2.84
C THR A 34 -13.02 -4.58 -3.03
N PRO A 35 -12.63 -3.49 -2.35
CA PRO A 35 -13.33 -2.21 -2.47
C PRO A 35 -13.17 -1.61 -3.86
N ASP A 36 -14.16 -0.82 -4.30
CA ASP A 36 -13.97 0.15 -5.36
C ASP A 36 -13.19 1.35 -4.80
N LEU A 37 -12.02 1.61 -5.36
CA LEU A 37 -11.18 2.71 -4.91
C LEU A 37 -11.61 4.03 -5.55
N PRO A 38 -11.53 5.15 -4.83
CA PRO A 38 -11.55 6.48 -5.42
C PRO A 38 -10.46 6.62 -6.47
N MET A 39 -10.69 7.48 -7.48
CA MET A 39 -9.72 7.72 -8.55
C MET A 39 -8.57 8.61 -8.07
N HIS A 40 -8.88 9.62 -7.27
CA HIS A 40 -7.92 10.53 -6.69
C HIS A 40 -7.03 9.79 -5.67
N PRO A 41 -5.69 9.82 -5.82
CA PRO A 41 -4.81 8.96 -5.02
C PRO A 41 -4.85 9.30 -3.53
N LYS A 42 -5.04 10.56 -3.15
CA LYS A 42 -5.16 10.97 -1.74
C LYS A 42 -6.43 10.42 -1.10
N GLU A 43 -7.56 10.51 -1.81
CA GLU A 43 -8.84 9.92 -1.36
C GLU A 43 -8.75 8.40 -1.28
N ALA A 44 -8.08 7.77 -2.28
CA ALA A 44 -7.88 6.32 -2.28
C ALA A 44 -7.02 5.87 -1.09
N LEU A 45 -5.93 6.55 -0.79
CA LEU A 45 -5.08 6.26 0.38
C LEU A 45 -5.85 6.41 1.69
N GLU A 46 -6.66 7.46 1.83
CA GLU A 46 -7.50 7.66 3.02
C GLU A 46 -8.57 6.56 3.14
N CYS A 47 -9.23 6.20 2.04
CA CYS A 47 -10.20 5.11 2.00
C CYS A 47 -9.56 3.77 2.43
N ILE A 48 -8.38 3.45 1.90
CA ILE A 48 -7.64 2.24 2.27
C ILE A 48 -7.23 2.28 3.75
N HIS A 49 -6.77 3.43 4.24
CA HIS A 49 -6.39 3.60 5.64
C HIS A 49 -7.58 3.32 6.58
N GLN A 50 -8.73 3.96 6.33
CA GLN A 50 -9.96 3.75 7.11
C GLN A 50 -10.40 2.28 7.07
N LEU A 51 -10.31 1.65 5.90
CA LEU A 51 -10.64 0.24 5.75
C LEU A 51 -9.69 -0.66 6.55
N CYS A 52 -8.39 -0.36 6.56
CA CYS A 52 -7.40 -1.06 7.38
C CYS A 52 -7.65 -0.88 8.87
N ASP A 53 -8.03 0.31 9.30
CA ASP A 53 -8.38 0.59 10.71
C ASP A 53 -9.62 -0.19 11.16
N LYS A 54 -10.61 -0.31 10.29
CA LYS A 54 -11.87 -1.02 10.57
C LYS A 54 -11.71 -2.53 10.52
N GLU A 55 -11.13 -3.04 9.45
CA GLU A 55 -11.13 -4.48 9.12
C GLU A 55 -9.89 -5.21 9.63
N LYS A 56 -8.85 -4.47 10.03
CA LYS A 56 -7.59 -5.01 10.55
C LYS A 56 -7.00 -6.13 9.69
N PRO A 57 -6.74 -5.90 8.39
CA PRO A 57 -6.29 -6.95 7.48
C PRO A 57 -4.92 -7.50 7.87
N ASP A 58 -4.68 -8.75 7.48
CA ASP A 58 -3.39 -9.42 7.64
C ASP A 58 -2.46 -9.15 6.44
N LEU A 59 -3.02 -8.82 5.27
CA LEU A 59 -2.26 -8.59 4.05
C LEU A 59 -3.00 -7.63 3.12
N LEU A 60 -2.25 -6.72 2.49
CA LEU A 60 -2.68 -5.97 1.32
C LEU A 60 -2.18 -6.68 0.05
N VAL A 61 -3.02 -6.76 -0.95
CA VAL A 61 -2.65 -7.28 -2.28
C VAL A 61 -3.04 -6.24 -3.31
N GLY A 62 -2.11 -5.75 -4.09
CA GLY A 62 -2.38 -4.79 -5.14
C GLY A 62 -2.14 -5.33 -6.54
N ASN A 63 -2.71 -4.66 -7.56
CA ASN A 63 -2.30 -4.82 -8.95
C ASN A 63 -2.17 -3.44 -9.60
N SER A 64 -1.07 -3.19 -10.33
CA SER A 64 -0.83 -1.93 -11.05
C SER A 64 -0.91 -0.70 -10.11
N ASN A 65 -1.85 0.23 -10.34
CA ASN A 65 -2.13 1.36 -9.42
C ASN A 65 -2.46 0.91 -8.00
N GLY A 66 -3.19 -0.20 -7.85
CA GLY A 66 -3.47 -0.77 -6.52
C GLY A 66 -2.19 -1.17 -5.78
N SER A 67 -1.16 -1.64 -6.50
CA SER A 67 0.17 -1.90 -5.96
C SER A 67 0.92 -0.62 -5.58
N PHE A 68 0.81 0.43 -6.41
CA PHE A 68 1.36 1.75 -6.09
C PHE A 68 0.78 2.30 -4.77
N LEU A 69 -0.53 2.20 -4.58
CA LEU A 69 -1.18 2.63 -3.34
C LEU A 69 -0.81 1.71 -2.16
N ALA A 70 -0.77 0.38 -2.39
CA ALA A 70 -0.44 -0.59 -1.34
C ALA A 70 0.96 -0.37 -0.76
N GLN A 71 1.97 -0.11 -1.57
CA GLN A 71 3.33 0.13 -1.08
C GLN A 71 3.45 1.38 -0.21
N ILE A 72 2.66 2.41 -0.51
CA ILE A 72 2.66 3.67 0.26
C ILE A 72 2.01 3.46 1.61
N ILE A 73 0.83 2.83 1.61
CA ILE A 73 0.02 2.71 2.83
C ILE A 73 0.48 1.59 3.76
N ALA A 74 1.07 0.51 3.24
CA ALA A 74 1.46 -0.67 4.01
C ALA A 74 2.32 -0.35 5.25
N PRO A 75 3.41 0.44 5.14
CA PRO A 75 4.22 0.83 6.29
C PRO A 75 3.46 1.72 7.29
N ILE A 76 2.53 2.55 6.82
CA ILE A 76 1.74 3.45 7.66
C ILE A 76 0.80 2.64 8.54
N VAL A 77 0.02 1.75 7.94
CA VAL A 77 -0.97 0.93 8.65
C VAL A 77 -0.37 -0.31 9.33
N GLY A 78 0.91 -0.61 9.06
CA GLY A 78 1.60 -1.75 9.65
C GLY A 78 1.13 -3.11 9.09
N VAL A 79 0.79 -3.17 7.79
CA VAL A 79 0.27 -4.38 7.14
C VAL A 79 1.20 -4.77 5.98
N PRO A 80 1.70 -6.02 5.92
CA PRO A 80 2.49 -6.50 4.77
C PRO A 80 1.73 -6.38 3.45
N ALA A 81 2.47 -6.29 2.32
CA ALA A 81 1.84 -6.14 1.01
C ALA A 81 2.47 -7.01 -0.08
N LEU A 82 1.63 -7.60 -0.95
CA LEU A 82 2.01 -8.21 -2.23
C LEU A 82 1.62 -7.26 -3.37
N LEU A 83 2.60 -6.86 -4.16
CA LEU A 83 2.46 -5.91 -5.26
C LEU A 83 2.54 -6.65 -6.60
N GLY A 84 1.41 -6.80 -7.28
CA GLY A 84 1.34 -7.36 -8.62
C GLY A 84 1.55 -6.29 -9.67
N ASN A 85 2.53 -6.47 -10.56
CA ASN A 85 2.83 -5.56 -11.66
C ASN A 85 2.74 -4.07 -11.24
N PRO A 86 3.45 -3.65 -10.16
CA PRO A 86 3.32 -2.31 -9.61
C PRO A 86 3.66 -1.25 -10.67
N HIS A 87 2.76 -0.29 -10.87
CA HIS A 87 3.02 0.86 -11.74
C HIS A 87 3.55 2.01 -10.87
N LEU A 88 4.87 2.19 -10.83
CA LEU A 88 5.52 3.11 -9.90
C LEU A 88 5.69 4.54 -10.44
N GLU A 89 5.37 4.78 -11.71
CA GLU A 89 5.40 6.09 -12.37
C GLU A 89 4.02 6.44 -12.94
N MET A 90 3.05 6.61 -12.06
CA MET A 90 1.64 6.84 -12.43
C MET A 90 1.46 8.15 -13.21
N THR A 91 2.25 9.17 -12.93
CA THR A 91 2.20 10.46 -13.64
C THR A 91 2.48 10.28 -15.12
N GLU A 92 3.54 9.56 -15.49
CA GLU A 92 3.89 9.29 -16.88
C GLU A 92 2.86 8.39 -17.58
N PHE A 93 2.24 7.50 -16.83
CA PHE A 93 1.15 6.67 -17.34
C PHE A 93 -0.11 7.48 -17.66
N LEU A 94 -0.45 8.49 -16.85
CA LEU A 94 -1.69 9.26 -16.98
C LEU A 94 -1.58 10.42 -17.99
N LYS A 95 -0.42 11.09 -18.11
CA LYS A 95 -0.21 12.24 -19.01
C LYS A 95 -0.75 12.03 -20.44
N PRO A 96 -0.45 10.90 -21.14
CA PRO A 96 -0.96 10.69 -22.49
C PRO A 96 -2.44 10.24 -22.55
N ARG A 97 -3.14 10.21 -21.42
CA ARG A 97 -4.51 9.71 -21.27
C ARG A 97 -5.50 10.73 -20.75
N ILE A 98 -5.19 12.02 -20.90
CA ILE A 98 -6.14 13.09 -20.54
C ILE A 98 -7.40 12.95 -21.38
N GLY A 99 -8.59 13.04 -20.74
CA GLY A 99 -9.89 12.95 -21.38
C GLY A 99 -10.86 12.01 -20.67
N GLU A 100 -11.96 11.72 -21.35
CA GLU A 100 -13.03 10.84 -20.85
C GLU A 100 -12.67 9.37 -21.02
N HIS A 101 -12.98 8.56 -20.02
CA HIS A 101 -12.70 7.13 -19.98
C HIS A 101 -13.83 6.36 -19.30
N GLN A 102 -13.76 5.03 -19.44
CA GLN A 102 -14.66 4.11 -18.73
C GLN A 102 -13.86 3.05 -17.96
N TYR A 103 -14.39 2.64 -16.82
CA TYR A 103 -13.87 1.49 -16.10
C TYR A 103 -14.09 0.21 -16.91
N LYS A 104 -13.08 -0.67 -16.92
CA LYS A 104 -13.11 -1.94 -17.66
C LYS A 104 -13.88 -3.06 -16.94
N SER A 105 -14.28 -2.81 -15.69
CA SER A 105 -15.09 -3.71 -14.87
C SER A 105 -16.18 -2.94 -14.13
N PRO A 106 -17.32 -3.57 -13.87
CA PRO A 106 -18.46 -2.91 -13.20
C PRO A 106 -18.07 -2.44 -11.80
N ARG A 107 -18.45 -1.22 -11.45
CA ARG A 107 -18.35 -0.68 -10.10
C ARG A 107 -19.61 -0.90 -9.30
N MET A 108 -19.50 -1.06 -7.98
CA MET A 108 -20.63 -1.24 -7.08
C MET A 108 -21.47 0.04 -6.95
N ASP A 109 -20.85 1.22 -7.12
CA ASP A 109 -21.54 2.52 -7.10
C ASP A 109 -22.26 2.84 -8.44
N GLY A 110 -22.13 1.99 -9.44
CA GLY A 110 -22.73 2.15 -10.78
C GLY A 110 -22.05 3.21 -11.67
N LYS A 111 -21.04 3.90 -11.19
CA LYS A 111 -20.30 4.92 -11.97
C LYS A 111 -19.32 4.23 -12.89
N GLN A 112 -19.56 4.29 -14.20
CA GLN A 112 -18.65 3.70 -15.20
C GLN A 112 -17.76 4.73 -15.89
N ASP A 113 -18.20 5.98 -15.97
CA ASP A 113 -17.48 7.04 -16.66
C ASP A 113 -16.62 7.85 -15.68
N PHE A 114 -15.45 8.29 -16.15
CA PHE A 114 -14.56 9.17 -15.40
C PHE A 114 -13.68 10.00 -16.33
N VAL A 115 -13.06 11.03 -15.80
CA VAL A 115 -12.17 11.94 -16.53
C VAL A 115 -10.79 11.92 -15.93
N ILE A 116 -9.78 11.82 -16.79
CA ILE A 116 -8.39 12.10 -16.42
C ILE A 116 -8.11 13.55 -16.82
N ASP A 117 -7.82 14.38 -15.84
CA ASP A 117 -7.47 15.80 -16.04
C ASP A 117 -6.12 16.14 -15.41
N GLU A 118 -5.68 17.38 -15.59
CA GLU A 118 -4.41 17.86 -15.04
C GLU A 118 -4.41 17.87 -13.51
N SER A 119 -5.56 18.09 -12.86
CA SER A 119 -5.67 18.09 -11.41
C SER A 119 -5.35 16.70 -10.84
N LEU A 120 -5.92 15.66 -11.46
CA LEU A 120 -5.65 14.28 -11.09
C LEU A 120 -4.18 13.90 -11.29
N ILE A 121 -3.58 14.33 -12.42
CA ILE A 121 -2.16 14.09 -12.71
C ILE A 121 -1.26 14.75 -11.66
N ASN A 122 -1.56 15.99 -11.30
CA ASN A 122 -0.79 16.74 -10.29
C ASN A 122 -0.88 16.06 -8.91
N GLU A 123 -2.05 15.54 -8.52
CA GLU A 123 -2.16 14.76 -7.28
C GLU A 123 -1.33 13.48 -7.30
N PHE A 124 -1.32 12.76 -8.44
CA PHE A 124 -0.46 11.59 -8.60
C PHE A 124 1.03 11.98 -8.55
N GLU A 125 1.42 13.11 -9.11
CA GLU A 125 2.80 13.59 -9.05
C GLU A 125 3.24 13.86 -7.61
N GLU A 126 2.42 14.53 -6.81
CA GLU A 126 2.69 14.79 -5.40
C GLU A 126 2.86 13.49 -4.60
N VAL A 127 1.93 12.55 -4.79
CA VAL A 127 1.97 11.24 -4.09
C VAL A 127 3.15 10.39 -4.57
N GLN A 128 3.46 10.43 -5.86
CA GLN A 128 4.58 9.69 -6.46
C GLN A 128 5.94 10.18 -5.95
N GLN A 129 6.12 11.48 -5.74
CA GLN A 129 7.35 12.04 -5.16
C GLN A 129 7.61 11.52 -3.74
N GLU A 130 6.56 11.22 -2.99
CA GLU A 130 6.64 10.74 -1.62
C GLU A 130 6.56 9.20 -1.49
N GLN A 131 6.34 8.45 -2.58
CA GLN A 131 5.97 7.02 -2.55
C GLN A 131 6.93 6.09 -1.79
N PHE A 132 8.21 6.44 -1.70
CA PHE A 132 9.22 5.66 -0.97
C PHE A 132 9.65 6.31 0.35
N ASN A 133 8.95 7.35 0.82
CA ASN A 133 9.31 8.02 2.08
C ASN A 133 9.18 7.09 3.27
N TYR A 134 8.26 6.15 3.24
CA TYR A 134 7.99 5.19 4.31
C TYR A 134 8.79 3.88 4.15
N SER A 135 9.49 3.69 3.02
CA SER A 135 10.40 2.56 2.83
C SER A 135 11.60 2.67 3.77
N ASN A 136 11.72 1.73 4.69
CA ASN A 136 12.82 1.61 5.64
C ASN A 136 13.26 0.14 5.76
N PRO A 137 14.39 -0.18 6.40
CA PRO A 137 14.91 -1.55 6.48
C PRO A 137 13.91 -2.59 6.99
N TYR A 138 13.04 -2.22 7.92
CA TYR A 138 12.03 -3.12 8.48
C TYR A 138 11.00 -3.60 7.45
N TRP A 139 10.66 -2.74 6.46
CA TRP A 139 9.66 -3.05 5.44
C TRP A 139 10.23 -3.73 4.19
N LYS A 140 11.56 -3.78 4.03
CA LYS A 140 12.20 -4.40 2.84
C LYS A 140 11.80 -5.84 2.60
N ASP A 141 11.55 -6.60 3.67
CA ASP A 141 11.18 -8.01 3.61
C ASP A 141 9.67 -8.27 3.77
N LYS A 142 8.89 -7.24 4.05
CA LYS A 142 7.44 -7.33 4.26
C LYS A 142 6.60 -6.85 3.07
N ILE A 143 7.24 -6.24 2.09
CA ILE A 143 6.62 -5.86 0.82
C ILE A 143 7.25 -6.71 -0.26
N TRP A 144 6.43 -7.54 -0.90
CA TRP A 144 6.85 -8.45 -1.97
C TRP A 144 6.30 -7.99 -3.30
N GLY A 145 7.03 -8.23 -4.39
CA GLY A 145 6.60 -7.94 -5.76
C GLY A 145 6.44 -9.21 -6.58
N ILE A 146 5.42 -9.25 -7.43
CA ILE A 146 5.27 -10.27 -8.47
C ILE A 146 5.09 -9.59 -9.83
N PHE A 147 5.89 -9.97 -10.82
CA PHE A 147 6.06 -9.28 -12.09
C PHE A 147 5.77 -10.22 -13.26
N GLY A 148 4.92 -9.78 -14.16
CA GLY A 148 4.62 -10.50 -15.41
C GLY A 148 5.75 -10.35 -16.42
N GLU A 149 6.32 -11.46 -16.91
CA GLU A 149 7.38 -11.46 -17.92
C GLU A 149 6.89 -10.88 -19.26
N GLN A 150 5.58 -10.93 -19.51
CA GLN A 150 4.93 -10.39 -20.71
C GLN A 150 4.23 -9.04 -20.46
N ASP A 151 4.51 -8.39 -19.31
CA ASP A 151 3.97 -7.08 -19.03
C ASP A 151 4.60 -6.03 -19.95
N THR A 152 3.77 -5.33 -20.72
CA THR A 152 4.20 -4.26 -21.65
C THR A 152 3.96 -2.85 -21.08
N LEU A 153 3.41 -2.73 -19.87
CA LEU A 153 3.02 -1.45 -19.29
C LEU A 153 3.86 -1.04 -18.06
N ALA A 154 4.35 -1.99 -17.29
CA ALA A 154 5.00 -1.71 -16.01
C ALA A 154 6.31 -2.49 -15.84
N HIS A 155 7.42 -1.88 -16.25
CA HIS A 155 8.76 -2.47 -16.20
C HIS A 155 9.56 -2.00 -14.97
N TYR A 156 8.92 -1.98 -13.78
CA TYR A 156 9.49 -1.36 -12.59
C TYR A 156 10.19 -2.33 -11.62
N LYS A 157 10.40 -3.59 -12.01
CA LYS A 157 11.13 -4.55 -11.17
C LYS A 157 12.53 -4.07 -10.73
N PRO A 158 13.35 -3.43 -11.60
CA PRO A 158 14.63 -2.87 -11.17
C PRO A 158 14.48 -1.78 -10.10
N LEU A 159 13.52 -0.84 -10.28
CA LEU A 159 13.23 0.20 -9.28
C LEU A 159 12.72 -0.42 -7.98
N PHE A 160 11.79 -1.38 -8.05
CA PHE A 160 11.28 -2.10 -6.90
C PHE A 160 12.42 -2.72 -6.06
N LEU A 161 13.38 -3.37 -6.70
CA LEU A 161 14.51 -4.04 -6.04
C LEU A 161 15.50 -3.06 -5.38
N THR A 162 15.44 -1.77 -5.67
CA THR A 162 16.23 -0.77 -4.92
C THR A 162 15.63 -0.50 -3.53
N HIS A 163 14.35 -0.84 -3.33
CA HIS A 163 13.61 -0.58 -2.09
C HIS A 163 13.23 -1.84 -1.31
N TYR A 164 12.98 -2.97 -2.01
CA TYR A 164 12.45 -4.20 -1.43
C TYR A 164 13.25 -5.42 -1.88
N ASN A 165 13.27 -6.48 -1.06
CA ASN A 165 14.14 -7.63 -1.28
C ASN A 165 13.46 -8.79 -2.05
N ASN A 166 12.14 -8.93 -1.97
CA ASN A 166 11.43 -10.11 -2.46
C ASN A 166 10.69 -9.82 -3.76
N ALA A 167 11.23 -10.25 -4.88
CA ALA A 167 10.64 -10.12 -6.20
C ALA A 167 10.52 -11.48 -6.90
N TYR A 168 9.34 -11.77 -7.45
CA TYR A 168 8.99 -13.01 -8.14
C TYR A 168 8.54 -12.70 -9.58
N ASP A 169 8.74 -13.61 -10.50
CA ASP A 169 8.26 -13.50 -11.86
C ASP A 169 7.17 -14.54 -12.16
N PHE A 170 6.29 -14.24 -13.10
CA PHE A 170 5.32 -15.18 -13.63
C PHE A 170 5.15 -14.98 -15.14
N PRO A 171 4.81 -16.03 -15.93
CA PRO A 171 4.73 -15.95 -17.39
C PRO A 171 3.41 -15.31 -17.86
N GLY A 172 3.08 -14.12 -17.36
CA GLY A 172 1.84 -13.40 -17.66
C GLY A 172 2.06 -11.94 -18.01
N GLY A 173 0.95 -11.25 -18.34
CA GLY A 173 0.94 -9.85 -18.70
C GLY A 173 0.63 -8.93 -17.51
N HIS A 174 0.30 -7.66 -17.83
CA HIS A 174 0.04 -6.60 -16.83
C HIS A 174 -1.17 -6.91 -15.91
N THR A 175 -2.25 -7.43 -16.47
CA THR A 175 -3.42 -7.86 -15.70
C THR A 175 -3.47 -9.38 -15.69
N PRO A 176 -3.24 -10.01 -14.53
CA PRO A 176 -3.25 -11.46 -14.46
C PRO A 176 -4.65 -12.03 -14.74
N THR A 177 -4.70 -13.13 -15.44
CA THR A 177 -5.90 -13.94 -15.65
C THR A 177 -6.30 -14.65 -14.35
N ALA A 178 -7.51 -15.22 -14.29
CA ALA A 178 -7.95 -15.98 -13.14
C ALA A 178 -7.06 -17.20 -12.84
N GLU A 179 -6.56 -17.86 -13.88
CA GLU A 179 -5.64 -19.01 -13.74
C GLU A 179 -4.26 -18.57 -13.25
N GLU A 180 -3.73 -17.46 -13.75
CA GLU A 180 -2.46 -16.91 -13.28
C GLU A 180 -2.54 -16.44 -11.81
N VAL A 181 -3.68 -15.87 -11.40
CA VAL A 181 -3.92 -15.54 -9.99
C VAL A 181 -3.88 -16.80 -9.11
N LYS A 182 -4.60 -17.86 -9.51
CA LYS A 182 -4.63 -19.12 -8.76
C LYS A 182 -3.26 -19.79 -8.72
N THR A 183 -2.51 -19.76 -9.81
CA THR A 183 -1.23 -20.47 -9.93
C THR A 183 -0.07 -19.73 -9.28
N TRP A 184 -0.03 -18.39 -9.38
CA TRP A 184 1.14 -17.60 -9.00
C TRP A 184 0.92 -16.69 -7.79
N TYR A 185 -0.24 -16.02 -7.69
CA TYR A 185 -0.50 -15.09 -6.59
C TYR A 185 -0.92 -15.84 -5.32
N VAL A 186 -1.83 -16.80 -5.45
CA VAL A 186 -2.37 -17.53 -4.27
C VAL A 186 -1.26 -18.19 -3.45
N PRO A 187 -0.28 -18.94 -4.01
CA PRO A 187 0.81 -19.51 -3.21
C PRO A 187 1.68 -18.48 -2.51
N LEU A 188 1.94 -17.31 -3.15
CA LEU A 188 2.69 -16.23 -2.53
C LEU A 188 1.90 -15.59 -1.39
N ILE A 189 0.60 -15.37 -1.57
CA ILE A 189 -0.30 -14.85 -0.55
C ILE A 189 -0.32 -15.80 0.66
N GLU A 190 -0.51 -17.10 0.44
CA GLU A 190 -0.49 -18.09 1.50
C GLU A 190 0.85 -18.11 2.25
N LYS A 191 1.97 -18.04 1.53
CA LYS A 191 3.30 -17.92 2.13
C LYS A 191 3.42 -16.65 2.97
N MET A 192 2.98 -15.50 2.46
CA MET A 192 3.03 -14.23 3.22
C MET A 192 2.14 -14.27 4.46
N LEU A 193 0.95 -14.83 4.37
CA LEU A 193 0.06 -14.99 5.53
C LEU A 193 0.64 -15.89 6.64
N MET A 194 1.62 -16.75 6.31
CA MET A 194 2.33 -17.60 7.27
C MET A 194 3.63 -16.96 7.79
N THR A 195 4.30 -16.13 6.99
CA THR A 195 5.67 -15.67 7.28
C THR A 195 5.78 -14.18 7.56
N CYS A 196 4.84 -13.38 7.06
CA CYS A 196 4.83 -11.93 7.23
C CYS A 196 3.67 -11.53 8.15
N GLU A 197 3.77 -11.89 9.42
CA GLU A 197 2.72 -11.54 10.37
C GLU A 197 2.66 -10.03 10.59
N ARG A 198 1.43 -9.52 10.72
CA ARG A 198 1.20 -8.16 11.18
C ARG A 198 1.69 -8.06 12.63
N PRO A 199 2.54 -7.08 12.97
CA PRO A 199 3.02 -6.94 14.34
C PRO A 199 1.86 -6.61 15.28
N GLU A 200 1.74 -7.33 16.38
CA GLU A 200 0.78 -7.02 17.46
C GLU A 200 1.08 -5.67 18.09
N GLU A 201 2.35 -5.38 18.30
CA GLU A 201 2.86 -4.10 18.77
C GLU A 201 3.92 -3.57 17.82
N ARG A 202 3.90 -2.26 17.57
CA ARG A 202 4.85 -1.58 16.70
C ARG A 202 5.77 -0.71 17.52
N TYR A 203 7.08 -0.86 17.30
CA TYR A 203 8.11 -0.10 17.98
C TYR A 203 8.90 0.73 16.99
N PHE A 204 9.25 1.94 17.41
CA PHE A 204 9.96 2.90 16.57
C PHE A 204 11.14 3.50 17.29
N GLN A 205 12.22 3.73 16.57
CA GLN A 205 13.35 4.51 17.04
C GLN A 205 13.38 5.86 16.33
N HIS A 206 13.34 6.94 17.11
CA HIS A 206 13.56 8.28 16.58
C HIS A 206 15.02 8.45 16.19
N PHE A 207 15.32 9.24 15.14
CA PHE A 207 16.71 9.45 14.68
C PHE A 207 17.67 9.99 15.75
N LYS A 208 17.17 10.55 16.83
CA LYS A 208 17.97 10.98 18.01
C LYS A 208 18.21 9.86 19.04
N GLY A 209 17.79 8.62 18.74
CA GLY A 209 18.05 7.42 19.54
C GLY A 209 16.92 7.00 20.50
N GLY A 210 15.97 7.87 20.82
CA GLY A 210 14.83 7.50 21.69
C GLY A 210 13.97 6.41 21.06
N LYS A 211 13.53 5.44 21.88
CA LYS A 211 12.63 4.35 21.47
C LYS A 211 11.20 4.61 21.95
N TYR A 212 10.24 4.21 21.16
CA TYR A 212 8.82 4.48 21.38
C TYR A 212 7.97 3.29 20.95
N ARG A 213 6.85 3.10 21.63
CA ARG A 213 5.78 2.19 21.23
C ARG A 213 4.70 3.00 20.51
N PHE A 214 4.32 2.58 19.33
CA PHE A 214 3.13 3.07 18.65
C PHE A 214 1.89 2.58 19.41
N VAL A 215 0.98 3.47 19.72
CA VAL A 215 -0.23 3.13 20.45
C VAL A 215 -1.40 3.00 19.50
N ARG A 216 -1.69 4.05 18.74
CA ARG A 216 -2.79 4.12 17.78
C ARG A 216 -2.70 5.38 16.93
N THR A 217 -3.53 5.44 15.89
CA THR A 217 -3.88 6.69 15.24
C THR A 217 -5.10 7.33 15.94
N ALA A 218 -5.20 8.64 15.83
CA ALA A 218 -6.34 9.43 16.30
C ALA A 218 -6.55 10.61 15.33
N PHE A 219 -7.66 11.32 15.45
CA PHE A 219 -7.87 12.56 14.70
C PHE A 219 -7.76 13.75 15.69
N ASP A 220 -7.12 14.81 15.23
CA ASP A 220 -7.22 16.10 15.89
C ASP A 220 -8.66 16.61 15.78
N SER A 221 -9.27 17.02 16.90
CA SER A 221 -10.69 17.39 16.92
C SER A 221 -10.99 18.69 16.19
N GLU A 222 -10.02 19.58 16.06
CA GLU A 222 -10.17 20.90 15.43
C GLU A 222 -9.84 20.82 13.92
N THR A 223 -8.68 20.25 13.59
CA THR A 223 -8.16 20.24 12.23
C THR A 223 -8.59 19.02 11.44
N GLN A 224 -9.10 17.99 12.11
CA GLN A 224 -9.38 16.66 11.54
C GLN A 224 -8.12 15.99 10.95
N GLU A 225 -6.93 16.48 11.28
CA GLU A 225 -5.67 15.90 10.86
C GLU A 225 -5.44 14.56 11.56
N ARG A 226 -4.92 13.58 10.83
CA ARG A 226 -4.58 12.27 11.40
C ARG A 226 -3.30 12.37 12.22
N MET A 227 -3.38 11.92 13.47
CA MET A 227 -2.31 11.96 14.46
C MET A 227 -1.85 10.56 14.83
N VAL A 228 -0.57 10.38 15.09
CA VAL A 228 -0.01 9.20 15.77
C VAL A 228 0.09 9.46 17.25
N VAL A 229 -0.48 8.58 18.06
CA VAL A 229 -0.29 8.52 19.50
C VAL A 229 0.79 7.48 19.79
N TYR A 230 1.84 7.86 20.50
CA TYR A 230 2.98 6.99 20.79
C TYR A 230 3.51 7.22 22.21
N GLN A 231 4.08 6.19 22.81
CA GLN A 231 4.59 6.21 24.18
C GLN A 231 6.12 6.12 24.18
N ALA A 232 6.78 7.01 24.92
CA ALA A 232 8.22 6.88 25.16
C ALA A 232 8.51 5.64 25.98
N LEU A 233 9.59 4.91 25.64
CA LEU A 233 10.05 3.73 26.39
C LEU A 233 11.20 4.06 27.34
N TYR A 234 11.33 5.33 27.68
CA TYR A 234 12.35 5.88 28.60
C TYR A 234 11.77 6.99 29.47
N GLY A 235 12.51 7.37 30.50
CA GLY A 235 12.09 8.42 31.43
C GLY A 235 10.74 8.09 32.09
N GLU A 236 9.84 9.04 32.12
CA GLU A 236 8.49 8.91 32.71
C GLU A 236 7.50 8.14 31.84
N GLN A 237 7.93 7.63 30.69
CA GLN A 237 7.12 6.87 29.72
C GLN A 237 5.85 7.63 29.26
N ASN A 238 5.96 8.94 29.13
CA ASN A 238 4.86 9.79 28.72
C ASN A 238 4.34 9.45 27.32
N TYR A 239 3.05 9.75 27.08
CA TYR A 239 2.40 9.65 25.79
C TYR A 239 2.56 10.96 25.02
N TRP A 240 2.80 10.84 23.74
CA TRP A 240 2.97 11.93 22.81
C TRP A 240 2.03 11.79 21.62
N VAL A 241 1.69 12.89 21.00
CA VAL A 241 0.94 12.94 19.75
C VAL A 241 1.73 13.72 18.70
N ARG A 242 1.62 13.31 17.45
CA ARG A 242 2.26 13.98 16.32
C ARG A 242 1.43 13.77 15.06
N PRO A 243 1.32 14.76 14.14
CA PRO A 243 0.77 14.53 12.81
C PRO A 243 1.38 13.30 12.17
N GLU A 244 0.53 12.43 11.60
CA GLU A 244 0.97 11.16 11.00
C GLU A 244 2.00 11.38 9.90
N LYS A 245 1.76 12.36 9.02
CA LYS A 245 2.73 12.75 7.99
C LYS A 245 4.10 13.07 8.60
N MET A 246 4.15 13.84 9.68
CA MET A 246 5.41 14.17 10.36
C MET A 246 6.04 12.98 11.09
N PHE A 247 5.23 12.03 11.55
CA PHE A 247 5.77 10.83 12.23
C PHE A 247 6.54 9.95 11.23
N PHE A 248 5.97 9.73 10.06
CA PHE A 248 6.54 8.85 9.04
C PHE A 248 7.47 9.54 8.03
N GLU A 249 7.62 10.87 8.07
CA GLU A 249 8.43 11.61 7.09
C GLU A 249 9.93 11.30 7.18
N LYS A 250 10.64 11.56 6.10
CA LYS A 250 12.10 11.67 6.09
C LYS A 250 12.53 13.09 6.46
N VAL A 251 13.59 13.20 7.23
CA VAL A 251 14.21 14.47 7.61
C VAL A 251 15.63 14.53 7.07
N THR A 252 16.04 15.72 6.58
CA THR A 252 17.41 15.94 6.11
C THR A 252 18.14 16.84 7.11
N ARG A 253 19.27 16.37 7.63
CA ARG A 253 20.18 17.12 8.49
C ARG A 253 21.62 16.80 8.09
N ASP A 254 22.48 17.81 8.06
CA ASP A 254 23.89 17.66 7.71
C ASP A 254 24.12 16.88 6.41
N CYS A 255 23.33 17.21 5.37
CA CYS A 255 23.34 16.54 4.05
C CYS A 255 23.00 15.04 4.09
N LYS A 256 22.41 14.53 5.17
CA LYS A 256 21.95 13.14 5.29
C LYS A 256 20.43 13.11 5.46
N THR A 257 19.79 12.21 4.71
CA THR A 257 18.33 11.97 4.78
C THR A 257 18.06 10.64 5.47
N PHE A 258 17.18 10.67 6.47
CA PHE A 258 16.77 9.49 7.25
C PHE A 258 15.32 9.61 7.70
N CYS A 259 14.69 8.49 8.03
CA CYS A 259 13.34 8.51 8.59
C CYS A 259 13.34 9.22 9.95
N ARG A 260 12.33 10.06 10.23
CA ARG A 260 12.18 10.68 11.55
C ARG A 260 12.02 9.61 12.62
N PHE A 261 11.20 8.61 12.35
CA PHE A 261 11.07 7.39 13.13
C PHE A 261 11.29 6.18 12.22
N THR A 262 12.16 5.29 12.61
CA THR A 262 12.39 4.01 11.93
C THR A 262 11.74 2.90 12.73
N GLU A 263 10.89 2.11 12.11
CA GLU A 263 10.29 0.94 12.75
C GLU A 263 11.36 -0.12 13.05
N ILE A 264 11.27 -0.73 14.21
CA ILE A 264 12.21 -1.73 14.71
C ILE A 264 11.41 -2.96 15.18
N GLU A 265 12.04 -4.14 15.18
CA GLU A 265 11.34 -5.41 15.45
C GLU A 265 10.85 -5.56 16.90
N SER A 266 11.55 -4.96 17.88
CA SER A 266 11.19 -5.05 19.31
C SER A 266 11.80 -3.91 20.13
N ARG A 267 11.50 -3.89 21.45
CA ARG A 267 12.09 -2.97 22.44
C ARG A 267 13.62 -2.90 22.42
#